data_6c4663de740ad74624ed16475ec829c1
#
_entry.id   6c4663de740ad74624ed16475ec829c1
#
_cell.length_a   1.000
_cell.length_b   1.000
_cell.length_c   1.000
_cell.angle_alpha   90.00
_cell.angle_beta   90.00
_cell.angle_gamma   90.00
#
_symmetry.space_group_name_H-M   'P 1'
#
loop_
_entity.id
_entity.type
_entity.pdbx_description
1 polymer ?
#
loop_
_entity_poly.entity_id
_entity_poly.type
_entity_poly.pdbx_seq_one_letter_code
_entity_poly.pdbx_strand_id
1 'polypeptide(L)'
;WAIGGERIEPLERNAVESFATRLAALPAGSDPAAGLEEVILAMAIDRRVENRAFAAILLALEGSYDVAVEMLCAEEPGRRLEGRQWSALEAATIPRALARGPESAARLRKAWEDRGPAGRVELLMAMARGPDDAELASGADATLVEALGSPELVVRRYALKDLVDVVEPSVFDRARFRPEAPDEARRDGLAWWRSLQAKGGIRRSR
;
A
#
# COMPACT_ATOMS: atom_id res chain seq x y z
N TRP A 1 -6.26 -9.15 -22.52
CA TRP A 1 -7.17 -8.49 -21.58
C TRP A 1 -6.64 -7.08 -21.31
N ALA A 2 -7.02 -6.11 -22.14
CA ALA A 2 -6.75 -4.70 -21.91
C ALA A 2 -7.94 -4.13 -21.14
N ILE A 3 -7.81 -4.03 -19.84
CA ILE A 3 -8.65 -3.14 -19.06
C ILE A 3 -7.91 -1.80 -19.04
N GLY A 4 -8.41 -0.82 -19.81
CA GLY A 4 -7.99 0.57 -19.71
C GLY A 4 -6.72 1.00 -20.44
N GLY A 5 -6.19 0.26 -21.42
CA GLY A 5 -5.07 0.73 -22.25
C GLY A 5 -3.72 0.89 -21.57
N GLU A 6 -3.61 0.59 -20.27
CA GLU A 6 -2.33 0.55 -19.55
C GLU A 6 -1.53 -0.68 -19.97
N ARG A 7 -0.27 -0.45 -20.34
CA ARG A 7 0.68 -1.53 -20.61
C ARG A 7 0.96 -2.23 -19.29
N ILE A 8 0.71 -3.54 -19.21
CA ILE A 8 1.17 -4.38 -18.11
C ILE A 8 2.68 -4.19 -17.98
N GLU A 9 3.12 -3.73 -16.81
CA GLU A 9 4.55 -3.55 -16.53
C GLU A 9 5.27 -4.90 -16.71
N PRO A 10 6.55 -4.92 -17.18
CA PRO A 10 7.29 -6.16 -17.41
C PRO A 10 7.36 -7.09 -16.20
N LEU A 11 7.42 -6.52 -14.98
CA LEU A 11 7.46 -7.28 -13.73
C LEU A 11 6.14 -8.00 -13.45
N GLU A 12 5.01 -7.36 -13.71
CA GLU A 12 3.68 -7.96 -13.57
C GLU A 12 3.50 -9.12 -14.56
N ARG A 13 3.98 -8.92 -15.80
CA ARG A 13 3.96 -9.97 -16.81
C ARG A 13 4.76 -11.20 -16.36
N ASN A 14 5.97 -11.01 -15.83
CA ASN A 14 6.81 -12.07 -15.32
C ASN A 14 6.14 -12.85 -14.17
N ALA A 15 5.41 -12.16 -13.30
CA ALA A 15 4.67 -12.80 -12.22
C ALA A 15 3.53 -13.66 -12.75
N VAL A 16 2.76 -13.16 -13.73
CA VAL A 16 1.69 -13.93 -14.38
C VAL A 16 2.25 -15.15 -15.12
N GLU A 17 3.33 -15.00 -15.86
CA GLU A 17 4.01 -16.11 -16.56
C GLU A 17 4.55 -17.16 -15.56
N SER A 18 5.14 -16.73 -14.46
CA SER A 18 5.59 -17.61 -13.38
C SER A 18 4.42 -18.39 -12.76
N PHE A 19 3.31 -17.73 -12.51
CA PHE A 19 2.10 -18.34 -11.99
C PHE A 19 1.53 -19.38 -12.97
N ALA A 20 1.36 -19.02 -14.24
CA ALA A 20 0.87 -19.93 -15.28
C ALA A 20 1.77 -21.17 -15.43
N THR A 21 3.09 -20.98 -15.39
CA THR A 21 4.06 -22.07 -15.47
C THR A 21 3.92 -23.04 -14.31
N ARG A 22 3.78 -22.52 -13.08
CA ARG A 22 3.60 -23.34 -11.87
C ARG A 22 2.29 -24.11 -11.88
N LEU A 23 1.20 -23.47 -12.32
CA LEU A 23 -0.10 -24.15 -12.50
C LEU A 23 -0.02 -25.29 -13.52
N ALA A 24 0.66 -25.06 -14.66
CA ALA A 24 0.82 -26.09 -15.69
C ALA A 24 1.69 -27.27 -15.24
N ALA A 25 2.53 -27.08 -14.23
CA ALA A 25 3.40 -28.12 -13.65
C ALA A 25 2.71 -28.98 -12.57
N LEU A 26 1.47 -28.68 -12.21
CA LEU A 26 0.73 -29.50 -11.26
C LEU A 26 0.50 -30.91 -11.81
N PRO A 27 0.60 -31.95 -10.96
CA PRO A 27 0.39 -33.33 -11.40
C PRO A 27 -1.01 -33.56 -11.98
N ALA A 28 -1.11 -34.36 -13.04
CA ALA A 28 -2.39 -34.73 -13.61
C ALA A 28 -3.25 -35.46 -12.55
N GLY A 29 -4.50 -34.98 -12.35
CA GLY A 29 -5.41 -35.56 -11.36
C GLY A 29 -5.35 -34.93 -9.97
N SER A 30 -4.52 -33.90 -9.77
CA SER A 30 -4.59 -33.07 -8.54
C SER A 30 -5.94 -32.38 -8.42
N ASP A 31 -6.39 -32.18 -7.18
CA ASP A 31 -7.51 -31.26 -6.93
C ASP A 31 -7.14 -29.84 -7.39
N PRO A 32 -7.86 -29.25 -8.35
CA PRO A 32 -7.52 -27.94 -8.90
C PRO A 32 -7.50 -26.82 -7.85
N ALA A 33 -8.38 -26.89 -6.85
CA ALA A 33 -8.46 -25.86 -5.81
C ALA A 33 -7.25 -25.94 -4.87
N ALA A 34 -6.91 -27.14 -4.39
CA ALA A 34 -5.72 -27.36 -3.56
C ALA A 34 -4.43 -27.02 -4.31
N GLY A 35 -4.32 -27.39 -5.58
CA GLY A 35 -3.18 -27.06 -6.41
C GLY A 35 -3.01 -25.56 -6.65
N LEU A 36 -4.11 -24.83 -6.83
CA LEU A 36 -4.10 -23.37 -6.95
C LEU A 36 -3.60 -22.71 -5.67
N GLU A 37 -4.12 -23.13 -4.52
CA GLU A 37 -3.70 -22.62 -3.21
C GLU A 37 -2.21 -22.87 -2.98
N GLU A 38 -1.71 -24.07 -3.26
CA GLU A 38 -0.30 -24.43 -3.13
C GLU A 38 0.59 -23.50 -3.98
N VAL A 39 0.23 -23.24 -5.23
CA VAL A 39 0.96 -22.34 -6.12
C VAL A 39 0.98 -20.92 -5.58
N ILE A 40 -0.15 -20.40 -5.10
CA ILE A 40 -0.24 -19.05 -4.53
C ILE A 40 0.64 -18.95 -3.28
N LEU A 41 0.58 -19.91 -2.37
CA LEU A 41 1.39 -19.92 -1.14
C LEU A 41 2.89 -20.03 -1.46
N ALA A 42 3.28 -20.86 -2.44
CA ALA A 42 4.66 -20.94 -2.89
C ALA A 42 5.17 -19.63 -3.51
N MET A 43 4.30 -18.87 -4.20
CA MET A 43 4.65 -17.54 -4.72
C MET A 43 4.72 -16.48 -3.62
N ALA A 44 3.94 -16.60 -2.56
CA ALA A 44 3.94 -15.68 -1.42
C ALA A 44 5.29 -15.65 -0.67
N ILE A 45 6.06 -16.72 -0.75
CA ILE A 45 7.39 -16.84 -0.14
C ILE A 45 8.54 -16.79 -1.16
N ASP A 46 8.26 -16.49 -2.42
CA ASP A 46 9.26 -16.43 -3.49
C ASP A 46 10.30 -15.32 -3.22
N ARG A 47 11.52 -15.49 -3.76
CA ARG A 47 12.58 -14.48 -3.66
C ARG A 47 12.26 -13.23 -4.49
N ARG A 48 11.53 -13.39 -5.59
CA ARG A 48 11.12 -12.31 -6.49
C ARG A 48 9.97 -11.52 -5.87
N VAL A 49 10.16 -10.22 -5.72
CA VAL A 49 9.16 -9.33 -5.11
C VAL A 49 7.87 -9.26 -5.90
N GLU A 50 7.94 -9.33 -7.23
CA GLU A 50 6.80 -9.36 -8.13
C GLU A 50 5.91 -10.59 -7.94
N ASN A 51 6.51 -11.78 -7.73
CA ASN A 51 5.76 -13.00 -7.45
C ASN A 51 5.02 -12.90 -6.12
N ARG A 52 5.70 -12.37 -5.08
CA ARG A 52 5.05 -12.15 -3.78
C ARG A 52 3.91 -11.13 -3.87
N ALA A 53 4.11 -10.02 -4.60
CA ALA A 53 3.06 -9.01 -4.78
C ALA A 53 1.84 -9.57 -5.50
N PHE A 54 2.06 -10.38 -6.54
CA PHE A 54 0.97 -11.06 -7.25
C PHE A 54 0.22 -12.04 -6.35
N ALA A 55 0.93 -12.87 -5.60
CA ALA A 55 0.33 -13.78 -4.62
C ALA A 55 -0.46 -13.02 -3.53
N ALA A 56 0.08 -11.90 -3.03
CA ALA A 56 -0.59 -11.05 -2.05
C ALA A 56 -1.93 -10.50 -2.58
N ILE A 57 -2.00 -10.12 -3.87
CA ILE A 57 -3.24 -9.68 -4.51
C ILE A 57 -4.24 -10.83 -4.58
N LEU A 58 -3.81 -12.03 -4.99
CA LEU A 58 -4.69 -13.20 -5.06
C LEU A 58 -5.23 -13.59 -3.69
N LEU A 59 -4.37 -13.66 -2.67
CA LEU A 59 -4.78 -13.92 -1.28
C LEU A 59 -5.74 -12.85 -0.74
N ALA A 60 -5.51 -11.57 -1.05
CA ALA A 60 -6.42 -10.51 -0.67
C ALA A 60 -7.80 -10.62 -1.36
N LEU A 61 -7.88 -11.18 -2.57
CA LEU A 61 -9.15 -11.50 -3.22
C LEU A 61 -9.93 -12.58 -2.45
N GLU A 62 -9.27 -13.46 -1.73
CA GLU A 62 -9.88 -14.48 -0.87
C GLU A 62 -10.12 -13.98 0.57
N GLY A 63 -9.66 -12.75 0.88
CA GLY A 63 -9.84 -12.12 2.19
C GLY A 63 -8.71 -12.39 3.19
N SER A 64 -7.55 -12.87 2.73
CA SER A 64 -6.31 -12.99 3.51
C SER A 64 -5.39 -11.80 3.19
N TYR A 65 -5.09 -10.96 4.18
CA TYR A 65 -4.36 -9.70 4.00
C TYR A 65 -2.95 -9.72 4.58
N ASP A 66 -2.52 -10.79 5.25
CA ASP A 66 -1.25 -10.88 5.96
C ASP A 66 -0.06 -10.60 5.05
N VAL A 67 -0.01 -11.26 3.89
CA VAL A 67 1.10 -11.11 2.92
C VAL A 67 1.12 -9.70 2.34
N ALA A 68 -0.05 -9.12 2.03
CA ALA A 68 -0.15 -7.76 1.52
C ALA A 68 0.37 -6.75 2.56
N VAL A 69 -0.07 -6.86 3.82
CA VAL A 69 0.37 -5.98 4.91
C VAL A 69 1.87 -6.14 5.18
N GLU A 70 2.39 -7.37 5.24
CA GLU A 70 3.82 -7.63 5.41
C GLU A 70 4.64 -6.93 4.32
N MET A 71 4.22 -7.04 3.06
CA MET A 71 4.92 -6.41 1.94
C MET A 71 4.82 -4.88 1.95
N LEU A 72 3.66 -4.34 2.33
CA LEU A 72 3.47 -2.88 2.46
C LEU A 72 4.33 -2.28 3.57
N CYS A 73 4.61 -3.05 4.64
CA CYS A 73 5.44 -2.67 5.78
C CYS A 73 6.94 -2.94 5.57
N ALA A 74 7.34 -3.72 4.56
CA ALA A 74 8.73 -4.11 4.38
C ALA A 74 9.65 -2.90 4.16
N GLU A 75 10.68 -2.77 5.01
CA GLU A 75 11.67 -1.68 4.94
C GLU A 75 13.05 -2.19 4.49
N GLU A 76 13.32 -3.48 4.62
CA GLU A 76 14.60 -4.08 4.26
C GLU A 76 14.88 -3.99 2.76
N PRO A 77 16.11 -3.61 2.35
CA PRO A 77 16.53 -3.67 0.95
C PRO A 77 16.31 -5.07 0.36
N GLY A 78 15.73 -5.15 -0.84
CA GLY A 78 15.41 -6.42 -1.50
C GLY A 78 14.07 -7.07 -1.10
N ARG A 79 13.45 -6.62 -0.01
CA ARG A 79 12.08 -6.98 0.37
C ARG A 79 11.10 -5.83 0.17
N ARG A 80 11.60 -4.60 0.27
CA ARG A 80 10.84 -3.37 0.12
C ARG A 80 10.33 -3.20 -1.30
N LEU A 81 9.05 -2.85 -1.42
CA LEU A 81 8.45 -2.43 -2.67
C LEU A 81 8.94 -1.02 -3.06
N GLU A 82 9.25 -0.81 -4.31
CA GLU A 82 9.46 0.53 -4.86
C GLU A 82 8.12 1.30 -4.92
N GLY A 83 8.17 2.63 -4.99
CA GLY A 83 6.98 3.48 -4.85
C GLY A 83 5.80 3.06 -5.72
N ARG A 84 6.03 2.78 -7.03
CA ARG A 84 4.97 2.31 -7.95
C ARG A 84 4.42 0.94 -7.57
N GLN A 85 5.28 0.00 -7.22
CA GLN A 85 4.87 -1.35 -6.81
C GLN A 85 4.08 -1.30 -5.51
N TRP A 86 4.51 -0.46 -4.57
CA TRP A 86 3.81 -0.25 -3.32
C TRP A 86 2.40 0.30 -3.56
N SER A 87 2.28 1.36 -4.39
CA SER A 87 0.98 1.96 -4.72
C SER A 87 0.08 0.97 -5.46
N ALA A 88 0.63 0.16 -6.37
CA ALA A 88 -0.13 -0.84 -7.10
C ALA A 88 -0.67 -1.94 -6.17
N LEU A 89 0.15 -2.46 -5.26
CA LEU A 89 -0.29 -3.45 -4.27
C LEU A 89 -1.32 -2.85 -3.31
N GLU A 90 -1.07 -1.66 -2.78
CA GLU A 90 -2.01 -0.96 -1.89
C GLU A 90 -3.37 -0.78 -2.57
N ALA A 91 -3.42 -0.20 -3.77
CA ALA A 91 -4.64 0.04 -4.52
C ALA A 91 -5.40 -1.25 -4.90
N ALA A 92 -4.66 -2.34 -5.17
CA ALA A 92 -5.27 -3.63 -5.50
C ALA A 92 -5.87 -4.34 -4.28
N THR A 93 -5.42 -4.05 -3.06
CA THR A 93 -5.76 -4.83 -1.86
C THR A 93 -6.55 -4.04 -0.83
N ILE A 94 -6.03 -2.92 -0.35
CA ILE A 94 -6.54 -2.24 0.84
C ILE A 94 -7.92 -1.58 0.63
N PRO A 95 -8.14 -0.75 -0.42
CA PRO A 95 -9.46 -0.16 -0.65
C PRO A 95 -10.54 -1.22 -0.90
N ARG A 96 -10.18 -2.33 -1.56
CA ARG A 96 -11.09 -3.45 -1.79
C ARG A 96 -11.46 -4.17 -0.49
N ALA A 97 -10.51 -4.35 0.43
CA ALA A 97 -10.77 -4.91 1.74
C ALA A 97 -11.80 -4.07 2.50
N LEU A 98 -11.65 -2.74 2.50
CA LEU A 98 -12.57 -1.81 3.14
C LEU A 98 -13.96 -1.79 2.47
N ALA A 99 -14.01 -1.83 1.14
CA ALA A 99 -15.25 -1.81 0.36
C ALA A 99 -16.09 -3.10 0.49
N ARG A 100 -15.48 -4.24 0.87
CA ARG A 100 -16.18 -5.52 1.07
C ARG A 100 -17.02 -5.59 2.35
N GLY A 101 -16.92 -4.59 3.21
CA GLY A 101 -17.72 -4.49 4.42
C GLY A 101 -16.95 -4.82 5.71
N PRO A 102 -17.68 -4.80 6.84
CA PRO A 102 -17.07 -4.78 8.17
C PRO A 102 -16.25 -6.03 8.51
N GLU A 103 -16.66 -7.21 8.05
CA GLU A 103 -15.91 -8.45 8.29
C GLU A 103 -14.53 -8.43 7.58
N SER A 104 -14.50 -7.96 6.34
CA SER A 104 -13.26 -7.83 5.58
C SER A 104 -12.35 -6.75 6.18
N ALA A 105 -12.91 -5.63 6.61
CA ALA A 105 -12.18 -4.58 7.33
C ALA A 105 -11.61 -5.10 8.67
N ALA A 106 -12.34 -5.96 9.39
CA ALA A 106 -11.85 -6.58 10.62
C ALA A 106 -10.68 -7.54 10.37
N ARG A 107 -10.71 -8.32 9.28
CA ARG A 107 -9.57 -9.18 8.87
C ARG A 107 -8.35 -8.32 8.47
N LEU A 108 -8.56 -7.23 7.75
CA LEU A 108 -7.49 -6.29 7.42
C LEU A 108 -6.89 -5.68 8.69
N ARG A 109 -7.73 -5.23 9.63
CA ARG A 109 -7.28 -4.74 10.94
C ARG A 109 -6.42 -5.77 11.66
N LYS A 110 -6.87 -7.03 11.69
CA LYS A 110 -6.12 -8.12 12.30
C LYS A 110 -4.75 -8.33 11.63
N ALA A 111 -4.69 -8.26 10.31
CA ALA A 111 -3.42 -8.32 9.58
C ALA A 111 -2.48 -7.16 9.95
N TRP A 112 -3.00 -5.93 10.13
CA TRP A 112 -2.22 -4.80 10.64
C TRP A 112 -1.74 -5.01 12.08
N GLU A 113 -2.55 -5.62 12.95
CA GLU A 113 -2.17 -5.96 14.33
C GLU A 113 -1.01 -6.97 14.36
N ASP A 114 -1.06 -7.98 13.49
CA ASP A 114 -0.11 -9.09 13.48
C ASP A 114 1.18 -8.78 12.72
N ARG A 115 1.13 -7.95 11.68
CA ARG A 115 2.23 -7.73 10.73
C ARG A 115 2.68 -6.27 10.60
N GLY A 116 1.84 -5.33 11.03
CA GLY A 116 2.13 -3.90 10.94
C GLY A 116 2.98 -3.39 12.11
N PRO A 117 3.35 -2.10 12.07
CA PRO A 117 4.09 -1.48 13.16
C PRO A 117 3.21 -1.37 14.41
N ALA A 118 3.80 -1.75 15.55
CA ALA A 118 3.10 -1.80 16.83
C ALA A 118 2.47 -0.45 17.22
N GLY A 119 1.22 -0.48 17.66
CA GLY A 119 0.49 0.71 18.11
C GLY A 119 0.05 1.67 16.98
N ARG A 120 0.19 1.28 15.70
CA ARG A 120 -0.19 2.12 14.55
C ARG A 120 -1.45 1.69 13.81
N VAL A 121 -2.11 0.64 14.26
CA VAL A 121 -3.25 0.04 13.55
C VAL A 121 -4.36 1.06 13.27
N GLU A 122 -4.80 1.82 14.28
CA GLU A 122 -5.87 2.81 14.11
C GLU A 122 -5.48 3.91 13.13
N LEU A 123 -4.24 4.39 13.22
CA LEU A 123 -3.71 5.41 12.31
C LEU A 123 -3.66 4.87 10.86
N LEU A 124 -3.16 3.65 10.66
CA LEU A 124 -3.07 3.02 9.34
C LEU A 124 -4.46 2.71 8.76
N MET A 125 -5.40 2.26 9.58
CA MET A 125 -6.80 2.05 9.13
C MET A 125 -7.49 3.36 8.75
N ALA A 126 -7.23 4.46 9.49
CA ALA A 126 -7.76 5.78 9.15
C ALA A 126 -7.17 6.29 7.83
N MET A 127 -5.83 6.21 7.65
CA MET A 127 -5.15 6.58 6.42
C MET A 127 -5.53 5.69 5.23
N ALA A 128 -5.75 4.40 5.43
CA ALA A 128 -6.20 3.47 4.39
C ALA A 128 -7.59 3.84 3.84
N ARG A 129 -8.43 4.43 4.67
CA ARG A 129 -9.74 4.98 4.28
C ARG A 129 -9.62 6.34 3.57
N GLY A 130 -8.59 7.10 3.92
CA GLY A 130 -8.42 8.51 3.59
C GLY A 130 -9.30 9.43 4.46
N PRO A 131 -8.87 10.69 4.67
CA PRO A 131 -9.65 11.67 5.42
C PRO A 131 -10.80 12.22 4.59
N ASP A 132 -11.95 12.42 5.21
CA ASP A 132 -13.05 13.17 4.63
C ASP A 132 -12.92 14.70 4.89
N ASP A 133 -13.80 15.50 4.28
CA ASP A 133 -13.77 16.96 4.40
C ASP A 133 -14.00 17.42 5.85
N ALA A 134 -14.80 16.70 6.65
CA ALA A 134 -15.06 17.06 8.04
C ALA A 134 -13.84 16.73 8.93
N GLU A 135 -13.18 15.63 8.68
CA GLU A 135 -11.94 15.25 9.35
C GLU A 135 -10.81 16.24 9.03
N LEU A 136 -10.68 16.65 7.76
CA LEU A 136 -9.73 17.70 7.37
C LEU A 136 -10.04 19.04 8.05
N ALA A 137 -11.32 19.42 8.12
CA ALA A 137 -11.75 20.63 8.83
C ALA A 137 -11.47 20.57 10.34
N SER A 138 -11.46 19.37 10.94
CA SER A 138 -11.18 19.14 12.36
C SER A 138 -9.70 18.93 12.69
N GLY A 139 -8.80 18.97 11.70
CA GLY A 139 -7.33 18.94 11.90
C GLY A 139 -6.64 17.66 11.49
N ALA A 140 -7.28 16.78 10.72
CA ALA A 140 -6.63 15.57 10.17
C ALA A 140 -5.39 15.92 9.31
N ASP A 141 -5.36 17.09 8.67
CA ASP A 141 -4.21 17.62 7.95
C ASP A 141 -2.95 17.72 8.82
N ALA A 142 -3.08 18.15 10.08
CA ALA A 142 -1.96 18.21 11.01
C ALA A 142 -1.43 16.81 11.35
N THR A 143 -2.32 15.84 11.58
CA THR A 143 -1.97 14.45 11.84
C THR A 143 -1.22 13.83 10.66
N LEU A 144 -1.68 14.07 9.42
CA LEU A 144 -1.01 13.60 8.22
C LEU A 144 0.41 14.20 8.06
N VAL A 145 0.55 15.51 8.29
CA VAL A 145 1.86 16.18 8.19
C VAL A 145 2.81 15.68 9.30
N GLU A 146 2.33 15.44 10.51
CA GLU A 146 3.12 14.82 11.57
C GLU A 146 3.56 13.41 11.20
N ALA A 147 2.66 12.62 10.61
CA ALA A 147 2.93 11.25 10.17
C ALA A 147 3.98 11.15 9.05
N LEU A 148 4.23 12.20 8.26
CA LEU A 148 5.40 12.27 7.35
C LEU A 148 6.74 12.20 8.10
N GLY A 149 6.77 12.59 9.37
CA GLY A 149 7.96 12.47 10.24
C GLY A 149 8.10 11.12 10.93
N SER A 150 7.20 10.19 10.73
CA SER A 150 7.21 8.87 11.37
C SER A 150 8.50 8.09 11.07
N PRO A 151 9.03 7.32 12.03
CA PRO A 151 10.12 6.39 11.76
C PRO A 151 9.70 5.26 10.80
N GLU A 152 8.44 4.85 10.82
CA GLU A 152 7.92 3.75 10.00
C GLU A 152 7.63 4.21 8.55
N LEU A 153 8.23 3.54 7.58
CA LEU A 153 8.09 3.87 6.15
C LEU A 153 6.64 3.80 5.67
N VAL A 154 5.91 2.77 6.08
CA VAL A 154 4.51 2.57 5.68
C VAL A 154 3.63 3.73 6.15
N VAL A 155 3.84 4.26 7.34
CA VAL A 155 3.12 5.43 7.87
C VAL A 155 3.41 6.67 7.03
N ARG A 156 4.67 6.91 6.69
CA ARG A 156 5.06 8.02 5.81
C ARG A 156 4.46 7.92 4.42
N ARG A 157 4.37 6.71 3.86
CA ARG A 157 3.79 6.46 2.53
C ARG A 157 2.30 6.73 2.49
N TYR A 158 1.56 6.25 3.48
CA TYR A 158 0.13 6.53 3.61
C TYR A 158 -0.13 8.03 3.83
N ALA A 159 0.62 8.66 4.74
CA ALA A 159 0.49 10.09 4.98
C ALA A 159 0.73 10.93 3.72
N LEU A 160 1.76 10.58 2.94
CA LEU A 160 2.03 11.26 1.68
C LEU A 160 0.93 11.02 0.64
N LYS A 161 0.44 9.77 0.50
CA LYS A 161 -0.67 9.42 -0.39
C LYS A 161 -1.88 10.29 -0.08
N ASP A 162 -2.33 10.32 1.17
CA ASP A 162 -3.51 11.09 1.58
C ASP A 162 -3.32 12.59 1.38
N LEU A 163 -2.11 13.13 1.67
CA LEU A 163 -1.81 14.52 1.41
C LEU A 163 -1.82 14.87 -0.08
N VAL A 164 -1.33 13.98 -0.95
CA VAL A 164 -1.36 14.15 -2.41
C VAL A 164 -2.80 14.14 -2.93
N ASP A 165 -3.66 13.29 -2.36
CA ASP A 165 -5.05 13.18 -2.76
C ASP A 165 -5.89 14.41 -2.37
N VAL A 166 -5.47 15.16 -1.34
CA VAL A 166 -6.21 16.35 -0.85
C VAL A 166 -5.64 17.69 -1.33
N VAL A 167 -4.42 17.75 -1.85
CA VAL A 167 -3.82 18.97 -2.39
C VAL A 167 -3.81 18.98 -3.91
N GLU A 168 -3.72 20.16 -4.51
CA GLU A 168 -3.56 20.25 -5.95
C GLU A 168 -2.22 19.67 -6.44
N PRO A 169 -2.18 18.98 -7.60
CA PRO A 169 -0.96 18.39 -8.15
C PRO A 169 0.22 19.38 -8.29
N SER A 170 -0.07 20.65 -8.60
CA SER A 170 0.93 21.71 -8.69
C SER A 170 1.62 22.02 -7.35
N VAL A 171 0.97 21.73 -6.24
CA VAL A 171 1.52 21.89 -4.90
C VAL A 171 2.48 20.75 -4.58
N PHE A 172 2.09 19.51 -4.94
CA PHE A 172 2.90 18.32 -4.67
C PHE A 172 4.27 18.35 -5.36
N ASP A 173 4.35 18.77 -6.63
CA ASP A 173 5.61 18.83 -7.39
C ASP A 173 6.69 19.71 -6.73
N ARG A 174 6.27 20.66 -5.90
CA ARG A 174 7.17 21.56 -5.17
C ARG A 174 7.70 20.94 -3.88
N ALA A 175 7.02 19.97 -3.31
CA ALA A 175 7.34 19.41 -2.00
C ALA A 175 8.58 18.51 -2.00
N ARG A 176 8.88 17.83 -3.10
CA ARG A 176 10.02 16.90 -3.28
C ARG A 176 10.23 15.92 -2.12
N PHE A 177 9.16 15.60 -1.39
CA PHE A 177 9.23 14.68 -0.28
C PHE A 177 9.27 13.23 -0.78
N ARG A 178 10.25 12.47 -0.32
CA ARG A 178 10.40 11.05 -0.66
C ARG A 178 10.36 10.24 0.64
N PRO A 179 9.32 9.45 0.89
CA PRO A 179 9.17 8.68 2.13
C PRO A 179 10.35 7.76 2.43
N GLU A 180 10.99 7.23 1.37
CA GLU A 180 12.11 6.28 1.45
C GLU A 180 13.47 6.96 1.72
N ALA A 181 13.55 8.27 1.55
CA ALA A 181 14.81 8.98 1.71
C ALA A 181 15.28 8.98 3.18
N PRO A 182 16.59 9.07 3.44
CA PRO A 182 17.11 9.29 4.78
C PRO A 182 16.53 10.55 5.44
N ASP A 183 16.52 10.60 6.77
CA ASP A 183 15.93 11.68 7.55
C ASP A 183 16.44 13.08 7.15
N GLU A 184 17.73 13.17 6.88
CA GLU A 184 18.34 14.44 6.45
C GLU A 184 17.75 14.93 5.12
N ALA A 185 17.60 14.04 4.14
CA ALA A 185 17.03 14.38 2.83
C ALA A 185 15.52 14.67 2.88
N ARG A 186 14.81 14.19 3.91
CA ARG A 186 13.37 14.44 4.10
C ARG A 186 13.07 15.74 4.83
N ARG A 187 14.07 16.31 5.52
CA ARG A 187 13.91 17.47 6.45
C ARG A 187 13.27 18.67 5.75
N ASP A 188 13.78 19.04 4.59
CA ASP A 188 13.29 20.21 3.86
C ASP A 188 11.87 20.00 3.33
N GLY A 189 11.58 18.81 2.83
CA GLY A 189 10.23 18.44 2.38
C GLY A 189 9.22 18.46 3.54
N LEU A 190 9.60 17.93 4.71
CA LEU A 190 8.77 17.96 5.91
C LEU A 190 8.52 19.40 6.40
N ALA A 191 9.56 20.23 6.42
CA ALA A 191 9.43 21.65 6.77
C ALA A 191 8.49 22.40 5.83
N TRP A 192 8.56 22.08 4.54
CA TRP A 192 7.64 22.64 3.54
C TRP A 192 6.18 22.24 3.80
N TRP A 193 5.91 20.95 4.07
CA TRP A 193 4.56 20.46 4.39
C TRP A 193 3.99 21.12 5.66
N ARG A 194 4.81 21.27 6.69
CA ARG A 194 4.45 21.99 7.93
C ARG A 194 4.09 23.45 7.65
N SER A 195 4.88 24.12 6.80
CA SER A 195 4.59 25.51 6.41
C SER A 195 3.29 25.63 5.62
N LEU A 196 3.00 24.69 4.72
CA LEU A 196 1.76 24.65 3.96
C LEU A 196 0.56 24.43 4.89
N GLN A 197 0.65 23.47 5.80
CA GLN A 197 -0.38 23.18 6.79
C GLN A 197 -0.66 24.39 7.68
N ALA A 198 0.36 25.04 8.21
CA ALA A 198 0.22 26.22 9.07
C ALA A 198 -0.48 27.40 8.36
N LYS A 199 -0.37 27.48 7.04
CA LYS A 199 -1.07 28.47 6.19
C LYS A 199 -2.48 28.05 5.78
N GLY A 200 -2.95 26.88 6.21
CA GLY A 200 -4.24 26.33 5.80
C GLY A 200 -4.28 25.82 4.36
N GLY A 201 -3.12 25.64 3.71
CA GLY A 201 -3.03 25.27 2.29
C GLY A 201 -3.30 23.80 1.97
N ILE A 202 -3.55 22.95 2.98
CA ILE A 202 -3.91 21.52 2.78
C ILE A 202 -5.43 21.36 2.77
N ARG A 203 -6.15 22.23 3.47
CA ARG A 203 -7.62 22.17 3.54
C ARG A 203 -8.20 22.55 2.17
N ARG A 204 -9.07 21.69 1.61
CA ARG A 204 -9.84 22.07 0.42
C ARG A 204 -10.63 23.34 0.75
N SER A 205 -10.31 24.44 0.08
CA SER A 205 -11.21 25.58 0.05
C SER A 205 -12.51 25.16 -0.64
N ARG A 206 -13.61 25.20 0.06
CA ARG A 206 -14.95 25.05 -0.49
C ARG A 206 -15.25 26.18 -1.46
#